data_d1f3f440fb45524a9ceb33d15632ec37
#
_entry.id   d1f3f440fb45524a9ceb33d15632ec37
#
_cell.length_a   1.000
_cell.length_b   1.000
_cell.length_c   1.000
_cell.angle_alpha   90.00
_cell.angle_beta   90.00
_cell.angle_gamma   90.00
#
_symmetry.space_group_name_H-M   'P 1'
#
loop_
_entity.id
_entity.type
_entity.pdbx_description
1 polymer ?
#
loop_
_entity_poly.entity_id
_entity_poly.type
_entity_poly.pdbx_seq_one_letter_code
_entity_poly.pdbx_strand_id
1 'polypeptide(L)'
;MQVVKRDGKLVDFDQSKIRVAIEKANREVRPRERATKDEINQIIDYVEDLDKKRILVEDIQDIIEETLKKDKYDDVLENFANYRENRSKARETFTDDKRSHKFLKTLEGLALKSAAEDDAKRENGNIDGNSAMGTMLQFGSNVSREFSKAYLMKKKFADAHDEGYIHIHDMDFEAMGTTTCMQIDLDKLFKNGFSTGHGHLREPNDIMSYSALAAIAIQSNQNDQHGGQSIPAFDYYLAPGVLKTFKKMLKTTIKDYIDLEDLNDFVNVASIEKEIAKINTIDITVDYFEKFYKTSDLMKRLFEMSIKKSLEKTDKRTYQAMEAFVHNLNTMHSRAGAQVPFSSINFGTDTSSEGRMVTKNYMLASEAGLGHGETPIFPISIFKVKEGVNYNPEDPNYDLFKLSLRVSAKRLFPNWSFLDSSFNKPYYKAGDFRTEVGYMGCRTRVIGNVVDPDKQITPGRGNLSFTSINLPRIGIKHGIVGKNALDKADMKGFYEELDELM
;
A
#
# COMPACT_ATOMS: atom_id res chain seq x y z
N MET A 1 53.39 -4.23 -18.33
CA MET A 1 53.07 -3.96 -16.88
C MET A 1 52.26 -5.13 -16.33
N GLN A 2 52.52 -5.55 -15.06
CA GLN A 2 51.76 -6.57 -14.37
C GLN A 2 50.98 -5.94 -13.23
N VAL A 3 49.74 -6.41 -13.02
CA VAL A 3 48.89 -5.96 -11.92
C VAL A 3 48.95 -6.98 -10.77
N VAL A 4 49.30 -6.49 -9.61
CA VAL A 4 49.20 -7.26 -8.38
C VAL A 4 47.75 -7.17 -7.84
N LYS A 5 47.05 -8.29 -7.89
CA LYS A 5 45.69 -8.37 -7.29
C LYS A 5 45.76 -8.32 -5.77
N ARG A 6 44.62 -8.05 -5.11
CA ARG A 6 44.51 -8.00 -3.65
C ARG A 6 44.89 -9.31 -2.97
N ASP A 7 44.72 -10.45 -3.64
CA ASP A 7 45.13 -11.79 -3.17
C ASP A 7 46.62 -12.08 -3.45
N GLY A 8 47.39 -11.09 -3.86
CA GLY A 8 48.81 -11.20 -4.20
C GLY A 8 49.13 -11.82 -5.56
N LYS A 9 48.13 -12.29 -6.32
CA LYS A 9 48.37 -12.87 -7.65
C LYS A 9 48.75 -11.82 -8.65
N LEU A 10 49.74 -12.17 -9.49
CA LEU A 10 50.19 -11.37 -10.63
C LEU A 10 49.34 -11.74 -11.86
N VAL A 11 48.82 -10.73 -12.53
CA VAL A 11 48.12 -10.86 -13.81
C VAL A 11 48.62 -9.80 -14.78
N ASP A 12 48.53 -10.05 -16.07
CA ASP A 12 48.88 -9.05 -17.07
C ASP A 12 47.87 -7.89 -17.02
N PHE A 13 48.32 -6.69 -17.30
CA PHE A 13 47.49 -5.49 -17.38
C PHE A 13 46.49 -5.63 -18.52
N ASP A 14 45.24 -5.32 -18.25
CA ASP A 14 44.13 -5.43 -19.19
C ASP A 14 43.31 -4.14 -19.16
N GLN A 15 43.53 -3.29 -20.16
CA GLN A 15 42.85 -2.00 -20.35
C GLN A 15 41.30 -2.12 -20.29
N SER A 16 40.78 -3.23 -20.80
CA SER A 16 39.32 -3.43 -20.88
C SER A 16 38.66 -3.40 -19.53
N LYS A 17 39.35 -3.78 -18.45
CA LYS A 17 38.82 -3.78 -17.06
C LYS A 17 38.62 -2.37 -16.51
N ILE A 18 39.55 -1.45 -16.82
CA ILE A 18 39.41 -0.04 -16.45
C ILE A 18 38.23 0.56 -17.22
N ARG A 19 38.19 0.36 -18.53
CA ARG A 19 37.08 0.83 -19.36
C ARG A 19 35.72 0.37 -18.87
N VAL A 20 35.54 -0.92 -18.68
CA VAL A 20 34.30 -1.51 -18.22
C VAL A 20 33.89 -0.98 -16.83
N ALA A 21 34.86 -0.74 -15.94
CA ALA A 21 34.57 -0.22 -14.62
C ALA A 21 34.03 1.23 -14.66
N ILE A 22 34.64 2.10 -15.43
CA ILE A 22 34.20 3.49 -15.62
C ILE A 22 32.88 3.55 -16.41
N GLU A 23 32.71 2.74 -17.46
CA GLU A 23 31.48 2.68 -18.25
C GLU A 23 30.30 2.20 -17.40
N LYS A 24 30.52 1.31 -16.44
CA LYS A 24 29.46 0.92 -15.46
C LYS A 24 29.06 2.09 -14.56
N ALA A 25 30.03 2.83 -14.03
CA ALA A 25 29.74 4.03 -13.24
C ALA A 25 28.98 5.08 -14.07
N ASN A 26 29.35 5.26 -15.35
CA ASN A 26 28.68 6.15 -16.28
C ASN A 26 27.19 5.81 -16.53
N ARG A 27 26.81 4.52 -16.48
CA ARG A 27 25.39 4.12 -16.75
C ARG A 27 24.42 4.70 -15.77
N GLU A 28 24.83 4.89 -14.53
CA GLU A 28 24.03 5.42 -13.43
C GLU A 28 23.97 6.96 -13.41
N VAL A 29 24.66 7.62 -14.36
CA VAL A 29 24.80 9.08 -14.44
C VAL A 29 24.03 9.64 -15.63
N ARG A 30 23.48 10.85 -15.49
CA ARG A 30 22.78 11.55 -16.58
C ARG A 30 23.68 11.72 -17.79
N PRO A 31 23.19 11.60 -19.03
CA PRO A 31 24.02 11.61 -20.24
C PRO A 31 24.97 12.80 -20.37
N ARG A 32 24.62 13.96 -19.83
CA ARG A 32 25.41 15.20 -19.89
C ARG A 32 26.56 15.26 -18.88
N GLU A 33 26.52 14.43 -17.87
CA GLU A 33 27.48 14.39 -16.75
C GLU A 33 28.41 13.17 -16.84
N ARG A 34 28.29 12.40 -17.92
CA ARG A 34 29.10 11.20 -18.18
C ARG A 34 30.49 11.54 -18.69
N ALA A 35 31.49 10.82 -18.18
CA ALA A 35 32.81 10.84 -18.79
C ALA A 35 32.75 10.31 -20.25
N THR A 36 33.34 11.01 -21.15
CA THR A 36 33.38 10.65 -22.58
C THR A 36 34.34 9.47 -22.85
N LYS A 37 34.22 8.87 -24.02
CA LYS A 37 35.15 7.80 -24.42
C LYS A 37 36.60 8.26 -24.49
N ASP A 38 36.84 9.50 -24.91
CA ASP A 38 38.19 10.07 -25.04
C ASP A 38 38.83 10.30 -23.69
N GLU A 39 38.05 10.76 -22.70
CA GLU A 39 38.50 10.92 -21.31
C GLU A 39 38.78 9.57 -20.65
N ILE A 40 37.93 8.56 -20.88
CA ILE A 40 38.20 7.20 -20.41
C ILE A 40 39.52 6.65 -21.03
N ASN A 41 39.75 6.93 -22.30
CA ASN A 41 41.00 6.55 -22.93
C ASN A 41 42.20 7.28 -22.30
N GLN A 42 42.10 8.58 -22.03
CA GLN A 42 43.16 9.35 -21.36
C GLN A 42 43.53 8.77 -19.99
N ILE A 43 42.53 8.32 -19.22
CA ILE A 43 42.77 7.65 -17.93
C ILE A 43 43.52 6.34 -18.13
N ILE A 44 43.15 5.56 -19.17
CA ILE A 44 43.79 4.28 -19.47
C ILE A 44 45.24 4.53 -19.89
N ASP A 45 45.47 5.46 -20.84
CA ASP A 45 46.80 5.83 -21.36
C ASP A 45 47.70 6.33 -20.21
N TYR A 46 47.16 7.14 -19.31
CA TYR A 46 47.91 7.61 -18.13
C TYR A 46 48.37 6.45 -17.24
N VAL A 47 47.53 5.43 -17.04
CA VAL A 47 47.89 4.24 -16.23
C VAL A 47 48.93 3.40 -16.98
N GLU A 48 48.85 3.31 -18.33
CA GLU A 48 49.86 2.57 -19.15
C GLU A 48 51.20 3.24 -19.19
N ASP A 49 51.23 4.56 -19.24
CA ASP A 49 52.46 5.38 -19.33
C ASP A 49 53.20 5.44 -17.97
N LEU A 50 52.61 4.91 -16.87
CA LEU A 50 53.35 4.74 -15.63
C LEU A 50 54.48 3.73 -15.84
N ASP A 51 55.73 4.19 -15.78
CA ASP A 51 56.92 3.35 -15.92
C ASP A 51 57.13 2.40 -14.72
N LYS A 52 56.10 1.57 -14.46
CA LYS A 52 56.07 0.57 -13.39
C LYS A 52 56.03 -0.84 -13.97
N LYS A 53 56.97 -1.68 -13.60
CA LYS A 53 56.93 -3.12 -13.95
C LYS A 53 55.73 -3.82 -13.27
N ARG A 54 55.36 -3.36 -12.08
CA ARG A 54 54.22 -3.88 -11.28
C ARG A 54 53.44 -2.74 -10.63
N ILE A 55 52.14 -2.83 -10.64
CA ILE A 55 51.23 -1.87 -10.00
C ILE A 55 50.17 -2.62 -9.19
N LEU A 56 49.78 -2.10 -8.02
CA LEU A 56 48.68 -2.64 -7.25
C LEU A 56 47.33 -2.28 -7.90
N VAL A 57 46.35 -3.18 -7.82
CA VAL A 57 44.99 -2.89 -8.31
C VAL A 57 44.38 -1.70 -7.57
N GLU A 58 44.76 -1.47 -6.31
CA GLU A 58 44.29 -0.32 -5.52
C GLU A 58 44.86 0.99 -6.08
N ASP A 59 46.17 1.02 -6.40
CA ASP A 59 46.79 2.21 -6.99
C ASP A 59 46.10 2.62 -8.31
N ILE A 60 45.72 1.64 -9.14
CA ILE A 60 44.95 1.90 -10.36
C ILE A 60 43.58 2.54 -10.03
N GLN A 61 42.90 2.05 -9.02
CA GLN A 61 41.60 2.58 -8.60
C GLN A 61 41.72 4.00 -8.03
N ASP A 62 42.74 4.26 -7.23
CA ASP A 62 43.06 5.59 -6.70
C ASP A 62 43.34 6.59 -7.81
N ILE A 63 44.13 6.20 -8.82
CA ILE A 63 44.39 7.02 -10.01
C ILE A 63 43.10 7.36 -10.78
N ILE A 64 42.19 6.40 -10.94
CA ILE A 64 40.90 6.64 -11.59
C ILE A 64 40.07 7.65 -10.79
N GLU A 65 39.99 7.49 -9.49
CA GLU A 65 39.24 8.40 -8.61
C GLU A 65 39.85 9.82 -8.62
N GLU A 66 41.15 9.94 -8.52
CA GLU A 66 41.86 11.23 -8.59
C GLU A 66 41.64 11.94 -9.92
N THR A 67 41.67 11.20 -11.03
CA THR A 67 41.49 11.77 -12.38
C THR A 67 40.03 12.22 -12.55
N LEU A 68 39.04 11.39 -12.20
CA LEU A 68 37.64 11.76 -12.27
C LEU A 68 37.34 13.00 -11.44
N LYS A 69 37.94 13.13 -10.27
CA LYS A 69 37.81 14.30 -9.40
C LYS A 69 38.42 15.55 -10.01
N LYS A 70 39.63 15.43 -10.57
CA LYS A 70 40.32 16.52 -11.25
C LYS A 70 39.55 17.06 -12.45
N ASP A 71 38.90 16.17 -13.19
CA ASP A 71 38.16 16.49 -14.40
C ASP A 71 36.67 16.84 -14.09
N LYS A 72 36.32 16.93 -12.83
CA LYS A 72 35.00 17.34 -12.32
C LYS A 72 33.84 16.43 -12.73
N TYR A 73 34.10 15.14 -12.84
CA TYR A 73 33.06 14.09 -13.01
C TYR A 73 32.58 13.57 -11.67
N ASP A 74 32.03 14.47 -10.83
CA ASP A 74 31.70 14.16 -9.44
C ASP A 74 30.68 13.02 -9.31
N ASP A 75 29.66 12.97 -10.17
CA ASP A 75 28.63 11.90 -10.16
C ASP A 75 29.21 10.55 -10.60
N VAL A 76 30.11 10.55 -11.60
CA VAL A 76 30.80 9.33 -12.05
C VAL A 76 31.77 8.84 -10.98
N LEU A 77 32.48 9.77 -10.32
CA LEU A 77 33.36 9.49 -9.21
C LEU A 77 32.59 8.86 -8.04
N GLU A 78 31.45 9.44 -7.67
CA GLU A 78 30.62 8.93 -6.57
C GLU A 78 30.17 7.49 -6.87
N ASN A 79 29.69 7.21 -8.09
CA ASN A 79 29.25 5.89 -8.48
C ASN A 79 30.42 4.89 -8.59
N PHE A 80 31.58 5.31 -9.05
CA PHE A 80 32.78 4.48 -9.11
C PHE A 80 33.28 4.12 -7.70
N ALA A 81 33.37 5.09 -6.81
CA ALA A 81 33.77 4.89 -5.42
C ALA A 81 32.78 3.99 -4.67
N ASN A 82 31.48 4.19 -4.85
CA ASN A 82 30.44 3.32 -4.29
C ASN A 82 30.56 1.87 -4.79
N TYR A 83 30.82 1.67 -6.09
CA TYR A 83 31.05 0.33 -6.65
C TYR A 83 32.30 -0.33 -6.04
N ARG A 84 33.38 0.42 -5.89
CA ARG A 84 34.63 -0.03 -5.22
C ARG A 84 34.36 -0.44 -3.77
N GLU A 85 33.67 0.40 -3.02
CA GLU A 85 33.31 0.16 -1.62
C GLU A 85 32.42 -1.09 -1.47
N ASN A 86 31.37 -1.22 -2.30
CA ASN A 86 30.47 -2.38 -2.29
C ASN A 86 31.24 -3.68 -2.63
N ARG A 87 32.18 -3.63 -3.58
CA ARG A 87 33.06 -4.78 -3.90
C ARG A 87 34.03 -5.11 -2.76
N SER A 88 34.50 -4.12 -2.01
CA SER A 88 35.33 -4.35 -0.83
C SER A 88 34.53 -4.95 0.31
N LYS A 89 33.35 -4.41 0.58
CA LYS A 89 32.40 -4.97 1.58
C LYS A 89 32.03 -6.42 1.24
N ALA A 90 31.70 -6.73 -0.02
CA ALA A 90 31.37 -8.09 -0.43
C ALA A 90 32.52 -9.08 -0.18
N ARG A 91 33.78 -8.64 -0.36
CA ARG A 91 34.96 -9.49 -0.08
C ARG A 91 35.24 -9.63 1.41
N GLU A 92 35.13 -8.55 2.16
CA GLU A 92 35.33 -8.53 3.60
C GLU A 92 34.32 -9.45 4.33
N THR A 93 33.13 -9.64 3.74
CA THR A 93 32.10 -10.53 4.31
C THR A 93 32.41 -12.01 4.10
N PHE A 94 33.12 -12.33 3.02
CA PHE A 94 33.51 -13.72 2.69
C PHE A 94 34.92 -14.11 3.12
N THR A 95 35.70 -13.15 3.61
CA THR A 95 37.00 -13.38 4.25
C THR A 95 36.89 -13.05 5.73
N ASP A 96 37.49 -13.82 6.60
CA ASP A 96 37.53 -13.91 8.07
C ASP A 96 37.54 -12.59 8.89
N ASP A 97 36.83 -11.52 8.46
CA ASP A 97 36.88 -10.22 9.09
C ASP A 97 35.61 -9.91 9.92
N LYS A 98 35.74 -8.93 10.82
CA LYS A 98 34.78 -8.53 11.86
C LYS A 98 33.32 -8.33 11.40
N ARG A 99 33.06 -8.07 10.10
CA ARG A 99 31.72 -7.88 9.54
C ARG A 99 31.02 -9.18 9.17
N SER A 100 31.74 -10.16 8.60
CA SER A 100 31.21 -11.50 8.42
C SER A 100 30.89 -12.11 9.78
N HIS A 101 31.69 -11.78 10.80
CA HIS A 101 31.44 -12.16 12.19
C HIS A 101 30.16 -11.54 12.75
N LYS A 102 29.88 -10.26 12.44
CA LYS A 102 28.64 -9.58 12.86
C LYS A 102 27.41 -10.18 12.17
N PHE A 103 27.50 -10.44 10.87
CA PHE A 103 26.42 -11.07 10.09
C PHE A 103 26.16 -12.51 10.56
N LEU A 104 27.21 -13.35 10.69
CA LEU A 104 27.09 -14.71 11.22
C LEU A 104 26.57 -14.71 12.65
N LYS A 105 27.02 -13.81 13.50
CA LYS A 105 26.57 -13.68 14.89
C LYS A 105 25.08 -13.25 14.96
N THR A 106 24.62 -12.44 14.02
CA THR A 106 23.18 -12.12 13.86
C THR A 106 22.40 -13.37 13.45
N LEU A 107 22.91 -14.14 12.49
CA LEU A 107 22.29 -15.42 12.07
C LEU A 107 22.26 -16.45 13.21
N GLU A 108 23.36 -16.60 13.95
CA GLU A 108 23.43 -17.48 15.13
C GLU A 108 22.43 -17.04 16.20
N GLY A 109 22.36 -15.72 16.48
CA GLY A 109 21.41 -15.16 17.45
C GLY A 109 19.95 -15.38 17.05
N LEU A 110 19.63 -15.41 15.75
CA LEU A 110 18.30 -15.68 15.25
C LEU A 110 17.95 -17.19 15.27
N ALA A 111 18.93 -18.06 15.03
CA ALA A 111 18.73 -19.51 15.00
C ALA A 111 18.51 -20.12 16.40
N LEU A 112 19.07 -19.50 17.43
CA LEU A 112 19.07 -20.04 18.80
C LEU A 112 17.97 -19.46 19.71
N LYS A 113 17.26 -18.41 19.29
CA LYS A 113 16.21 -17.78 20.11
C LYS A 113 14.87 -18.48 19.93
N SER A 114 14.33 -19.00 21.03
CA SER A 114 12.92 -19.41 21.10
C SER A 114 11.99 -18.21 20.83
N ALA A 115 10.96 -18.44 20.05
CA ALA A 115 9.97 -17.41 19.70
C ALA A 115 9.24 -16.79 20.91
N ALA A 116 9.30 -17.42 22.08
CA ALA A 116 8.59 -17.04 23.29
C ALA A 116 9.25 -15.90 24.10
N GLU A 117 10.52 -15.59 23.86
CA GLU A 117 11.31 -14.75 24.80
C GLU A 117 11.56 -13.32 24.34
N ASP A 118 11.05 -12.89 23.19
CA ASP A 118 11.41 -11.58 22.63
C ASP A 118 10.16 -10.75 22.27
N ASP A 119 9.90 -9.70 23.08
CA ASP A 119 8.84 -8.70 22.78
C ASP A 119 9.09 -7.99 21.43
N ALA A 120 10.36 -7.92 20.97
CA ALA A 120 10.74 -7.41 19.67
C ALA A 120 10.18 -8.26 18.50
N LYS A 121 9.75 -9.49 18.75
CA LYS A 121 9.10 -10.37 17.76
C LYS A 121 7.65 -9.98 17.47
N ARG A 122 7.06 -9.09 18.27
CA ARG A 122 5.71 -8.55 18.11
C ARG A 122 5.69 -7.17 17.45
N GLU A 123 6.74 -6.78 16.72
CA GLU A 123 6.83 -5.47 16.08
C GLU A 123 5.68 -5.16 15.10
N ASN A 124 5.00 -6.19 14.61
CA ASN A 124 3.80 -6.04 13.80
C ASN A 124 2.63 -6.75 14.48
N GLY A 125 1.61 -6.02 14.91
CA GLY A 125 0.42 -6.56 15.59
C GLY A 125 -0.38 -7.63 14.81
N ASN A 126 -0.01 -7.88 13.56
CA ASN A 126 -0.61 -8.89 12.69
C ASN A 126 0.27 -10.15 12.49
N ILE A 127 1.43 -10.26 13.15
CA ILE A 127 2.33 -11.42 13.04
C ILE A 127 2.05 -12.40 14.20
N ASP A 128 1.83 -13.68 13.87
CA ASP A 128 1.97 -14.77 14.83
C ASP A 128 3.41 -15.29 14.81
N GLY A 129 4.26 -14.73 15.63
CA GLY A 129 5.67 -15.08 15.76
C GLY A 129 5.93 -16.49 16.29
N ASN A 130 4.91 -17.16 16.83
CA ASN A 130 5.01 -18.54 17.36
C ASN A 130 4.75 -19.59 16.29
N SER A 131 4.28 -19.21 15.11
CA SER A 131 4.10 -20.15 14.00
C SER A 131 5.44 -20.42 13.29
N ALA A 132 5.59 -21.59 12.67
CA ALA A 132 6.75 -21.94 11.86
C ALA A 132 7.01 -20.92 10.74
N MET A 133 5.93 -20.45 10.09
CA MET A 133 6.02 -19.43 9.03
C MET A 133 6.37 -18.06 9.58
N GLY A 134 5.83 -17.68 10.74
CA GLY A 134 6.20 -16.44 11.41
C GLY A 134 7.66 -16.39 11.81
N THR A 135 8.20 -17.47 12.33
CA THR A 135 9.64 -17.62 12.65
C THR A 135 10.50 -17.51 11.39
N MET A 136 10.11 -18.18 10.30
CA MET A 136 10.84 -18.12 9.02
C MET A 136 10.81 -16.71 8.44
N LEU A 137 9.65 -16.05 8.48
CA LEU A 137 9.49 -14.66 8.00
C LEU A 137 10.40 -13.70 8.77
N GLN A 138 10.46 -13.83 10.11
CA GLN A 138 11.34 -13.00 10.94
C GLN A 138 12.82 -13.25 10.64
N PHE A 139 13.21 -14.51 10.45
CA PHE A 139 14.57 -14.86 10.06
C PHE A 139 14.92 -14.21 8.73
N GLY A 140 14.08 -14.39 7.70
CA GLY A 140 14.28 -13.82 6.37
C GLY A 140 14.35 -12.28 6.39
N SER A 141 13.44 -11.64 7.12
CA SER A 141 13.39 -10.18 7.28
C SER A 141 14.69 -9.63 7.89
N ASN A 142 15.15 -10.20 9.01
CA ASN A 142 16.39 -9.75 9.66
C ASN A 142 17.62 -9.96 8.77
N VAL A 143 17.72 -11.10 8.09
CA VAL A 143 18.82 -11.39 7.14
C VAL A 143 18.81 -10.39 5.98
N SER A 144 17.66 -10.15 5.38
CA SER A 144 17.50 -9.22 4.26
C SER A 144 17.83 -7.78 4.67
N ARG A 145 17.41 -7.34 5.86
CA ARG A 145 17.73 -6.02 6.40
C ARG A 145 19.23 -5.81 6.58
N GLU A 146 19.91 -6.76 7.20
CA GLU A 146 21.37 -6.69 7.37
C GLU A 146 22.10 -6.75 6.02
N PHE A 147 21.61 -7.54 5.08
CA PHE A 147 22.13 -7.57 3.71
C PHE A 147 21.95 -6.22 3.01
N SER A 148 20.77 -5.62 3.10
CA SER A 148 20.48 -4.30 2.51
C SER A 148 21.43 -3.22 3.06
N LYS A 149 21.62 -3.16 4.40
CA LYS A 149 22.55 -2.22 5.03
C LYS A 149 24.02 -2.45 4.63
N ALA A 150 24.42 -3.72 4.51
CA ALA A 150 25.81 -4.04 4.22
C ALA A 150 26.19 -3.88 2.75
N TYR A 151 25.27 -4.13 1.81
CA TYR A 151 25.59 -4.30 0.40
C TYR A 151 24.83 -3.40 -0.59
N LEU A 152 23.56 -3.06 -0.28
CA LEU A 152 22.73 -2.33 -1.23
C LEU A 152 22.75 -0.82 -0.96
N MET A 153 22.73 -0.43 0.31
CA MET A 153 22.69 0.98 0.69
C MET A 153 24.07 1.64 0.69
N LYS A 154 24.11 2.91 0.34
CA LYS A 154 25.26 3.74 0.63
C LYS A 154 25.47 3.78 2.16
N LYS A 155 26.72 3.70 2.60
CA LYS A 155 27.08 3.67 4.02
C LYS A 155 26.45 4.83 4.79
N LYS A 156 26.45 6.05 4.24
CA LYS A 156 25.86 7.24 4.88
C LYS A 156 24.38 7.06 5.23
N PHE A 157 23.58 6.34 4.40
CA PHE A 157 22.17 6.09 4.69
C PHE A 157 21.97 5.00 5.72
N ALA A 158 22.78 3.93 5.65
CA ALA A 158 22.76 2.89 6.66
C ALA A 158 23.16 3.44 8.05
N ASP A 159 24.21 4.25 8.11
CA ASP A 159 24.67 4.90 9.35
C ASP A 159 23.59 5.86 9.88
N ALA A 160 23.00 6.71 9.04
CA ALA A 160 21.92 7.62 9.44
C ALA A 160 20.68 6.89 9.97
N HIS A 161 20.36 5.71 9.39
CA HIS A 161 19.30 4.85 9.89
C HIS A 161 19.66 4.23 11.26
N ASP A 162 20.83 3.61 11.37
CA ASP A 162 21.28 2.94 12.61
C ASP A 162 21.48 3.95 13.76
N GLU A 163 21.91 5.17 13.44
CA GLU A 163 22.05 6.26 14.40
C GLU A 163 20.71 6.96 14.72
N GLY A 164 19.64 6.66 13.99
CA GLY A 164 18.29 7.17 14.24
C GLY A 164 18.06 8.61 13.79
N TYR A 165 18.80 9.12 12.80
CA TYR A 165 18.50 10.39 12.13
C TYR A 165 17.33 10.23 11.16
N ILE A 166 17.31 9.11 10.45
CA ILE A 166 16.23 8.70 9.54
C ILE A 166 15.76 7.31 9.91
N HIS A 167 14.57 6.94 9.43
CA HIS A 167 14.09 5.57 9.45
C HIS A 167 13.66 5.17 8.04
N ILE A 168 14.38 4.22 7.45
CA ILE A 168 14.04 3.62 6.16
C ILE A 168 13.05 2.50 6.47
N HIS A 169 11.80 2.65 6.02
CA HIS A 169 10.74 1.69 6.26
C HIS A 169 10.90 0.46 5.37
N ASP A 170 10.48 -0.70 5.89
CA ASP A 170 10.46 -1.98 5.18
C ASP A 170 11.77 -2.34 4.48
N MET A 171 12.91 -2.01 5.13
CA MET A 171 14.27 -2.19 4.61
C MET A 171 14.57 -3.65 4.25
N ASP A 172 13.89 -4.59 4.85
CA ASP A 172 13.97 -6.01 4.55
C ASP A 172 13.44 -6.36 3.14
N PHE A 173 12.60 -5.51 2.55
CA PHE A 173 12.12 -5.66 1.18
C PHE A 173 12.91 -4.84 0.14
N GLU A 174 13.86 -4.03 0.57
CA GLU A 174 14.71 -3.21 -0.31
C GLU A 174 15.40 -4.05 -1.40
N ALA A 175 15.94 -5.22 -1.02
CA ALA A 175 16.61 -6.13 -1.94
C ALA A 175 15.68 -6.72 -3.02
N MET A 176 14.38 -6.76 -2.77
CA MET A 176 13.40 -7.37 -3.67
C MET A 176 12.74 -6.35 -4.60
N GLY A 177 12.76 -5.06 -4.24
CA GLY A 177 12.20 -3.98 -5.05
C GLY A 177 10.67 -4.04 -5.18
N THR A 178 9.96 -4.60 -4.18
CA THR A 178 8.49 -4.66 -4.19
C THR A 178 7.87 -3.33 -3.72
N THR A 179 6.58 -3.13 -4.02
CA THR A 179 5.85 -1.93 -3.58
C THR A 179 5.49 -2.01 -2.09
N THR A 180 5.52 -0.86 -1.40
CA THR A 180 5.17 -0.78 0.01
C THR A 180 3.66 -0.82 0.26
N CYS A 181 2.91 0.03 -0.40
CA CYS A 181 1.45 0.13 -0.22
C CYS A 181 0.75 0.30 -1.57
N MET A 182 -0.54 -0.10 -1.64
CA MET A 182 -1.32 -0.01 -2.88
C MET A 182 -2.78 0.37 -2.64
N GLN A 183 -3.34 1.16 -3.58
CA GLN A 183 -4.77 1.46 -3.69
C GLN A 183 -5.41 0.54 -4.72
N ILE A 184 -6.18 -0.43 -4.26
CA ILE A 184 -6.81 -1.45 -5.12
C ILE A 184 -8.00 -0.84 -5.87
N ASP A 185 -7.99 -0.95 -7.19
CA ASP A 185 -9.10 -0.54 -8.07
C ASP A 185 -10.06 -1.72 -8.27
N LEU A 186 -11.06 -1.84 -7.37
CA LEU A 186 -12.04 -2.93 -7.43
C LEU A 186 -12.97 -2.82 -8.64
N ASP A 187 -13.28 -1.62 -9.14
CA ASP A 187 -14.12 -1.48 -10.33
C ASP A 187 -13.47 -2.15 -11.53
N LYS A 188 -12.18 -1.91 -11.72
CA LYS A 188 -11.41 -2.55 -12.78
C LYS A 188 -11.32 -4.07 -12.62
N LEU A 189 -11.12 -4.56 -11.39
CA LEU A 189 -11.04 -5.99 -11.12
C LEU A 189 -12.39 -6.69 -11.31
N PHE A 190 -13.48 -6.08 -10.85
CA PHE A 190 -14.80 -6.71 -10.88
C PHE A 190 -15.42 -6.72 -12.27
N LYS A 191 -15.17 -5.71 -13.11
CA LYS A 191 -15.79 -5.56 -14.43
C LYS A 191 -15.51 -6.74 -15.36
N ASN A 192 -14.32 -7.33 -15.31
CA ASN A 192 -13.92 -8.42 -16.18
C ASN A 192 -13.54 -9.69 -15.41
N GLY A 193 -13.65 -9.66 -14.09
CA GLY A 193 -13.02 -10.65 -13.23
C GLY A 193 -11.51 -10.52 -13.19
N PHE A 194 -10.84 -11.33 -12.38
CA PHE A 194 -9.38 -11.31 -12.23
C PHE A 194 -8.83 -12.69 -11.88
N SER A 195 -7.52 -12.86 -12.04
CA SER A 195 -6.80 -14.07 -11.64
C SER A 195 -5.86 -13.76 -10.48
N THR A 196 -5.78 -14.69 -9.53
CA THR A 196 -4.82 -14.67 -8.42
C THR A 196 -3.57 -15.51 -8.72
N GLY A 197 -3.40 -15.97 -9.96
CA GLY A 197 -2.34 -16.91 -10.34
C GLY A 197 -2.77 -18.39 -10.26
N HIS A 198 -3.84 -18.72 -9.53
CA HIS A 198 -4.34 -20.08 -9.32
C HIS A 198 -5.70 -20.37 -9.96
N GLY A 199 -6.25 -19.42 -10.68
CA GLY A 199 -7.53 -19.53 -11.36
C GLY A 199 -8.16 -18.16 -11.61
N HIS A 200 -9.20 -18.13 -12.44
CA HIS A 200 -9.93 -16.91 -12.79
C HIS A 200 -11.20 -16.77 -11.94
N LEU A 201 -11.37 -15.63 -11.32
CA LEU A 201 -12.55 -15.24 -10.55
C LEU A 201 -13.45 -14.38 -11.44
N ARG A 202 -14.68 -14.81 -11.61
CA ARG A 202 -15.68 -14.11 -12.44
C ARG A 202 -16.15 -12.81 -11.81
N GLU A 203 -16.82 -11.96 -12.60
CA GLU A 203 -17.53 -10.80 -12.10
C GLU A 203 -18.54 -11.17 -10.99
N PRO A 204 -18.57 -10.45 -9.86
CA PRO A 204 -19.51 -10.72 -8.78
C PRO A 204 -20.95 -10.36 -9.16
N ASN A 205 -21.92 -11.11 -8.62
CA ASN A 205 -23.33 -11.02 -9.02
C ASN A 205 -24.28 -10.67 -7.86
N ASP A 206 -23.80 -10.55 -6.63
CA ASP A 206 -24.54 -10.09 -5.45
C ASP A 206 -23.59 -9.53 -4.41
N ILE A 207 -24.13 -8.86 -3.36
CA ILE A 207 -23.31 -8.20 -2.34
C ILE A 207 -22.39 -9.17 -1.59
N MET A 208 -22.79 -10.43 -1.40
CA MET A 208 -21.96 -11.44 -0.75
C MET A 208 -20.72 -11.74 -1.60
N SER A 209 -20.89 -11.91 -2.90
CA SER A 209 -19.77 -12.14 -3.82
C SER A 209 -18.90 -10.90 -4.01
N TYR A 210 -19.48 -9.68 -4.03
CA TYR A 210 -18.70 -8.43 -4.04
C TYR A 210 -17.79 -8.33 -2.81
N SER A 211 -18.33 -8.57 -1.64
CA SER A 211 -17.59 -8.55 -0.38
C SER A 211 -16.51 -9.63 -0.32
N ALA A 212 -16.83 -10.86 -0.71
CA ALA A 212 -15.89 -11.96 -0.76
C ALA A 212 -14.72 -11.70 -1.72
N LEU A 213 -15.02 -11.21 -2.93
CA LEU A 213 -13.97 -10.89 -3.91
C LEU A 213 -13.13 -9.67 -3.50
N ALA A 214 -13.69 -8.69 -2.78
CA ALA A 214 -12.91 -7.61 -2.19
C ALA A 214 -11.91 -8.14 -1.16
N ALA A 215 -12.31 -9.07 -0.30
CA ALA A 215 -11.40 -9.72 0.64
C ALA A 215 -10.32 -10.54 -0.08
N ILE A 216 -10.69 -11.31 -1.11
CA ILE A 216 -9.73 -12.09 -1.91
C ILE A 216 -8.74 -11.18 -2.63
N ALA A 217 -9.19 -10.05 -3.19
CA ALA A 217 -8.29 -9.08 -3.83
C ALA A 217 -7.22 -8.56 -2.84
N ILE A 218 -7.63 -8.20 -1.62
CA ILE A 218 -6.72 -7.81 -0.55
C ILE A 218 -5.75 -8.94 -0.21
N GLN A 219 -6.28 -10.15 0.03
CA GLN A 219 -5.49 -11.30 0.46
C GLN A 219 -4.51 -11.79 -0.60
N SER A 220 -4.88 -11.73 -1.88
CA SER A 220 -3.99 -12.09 -2.98
C SER A 220 -2.90 -11.06 -3.17
N ASN A 221 -3.28 -9.77 -3.31
CA ASN A 221 -2.32 -8.68 -3.53
C ASN A 221 -1.30 -8.54 -2.39
N GLN A 222 -1.66 -8.97 -1.19
CA GLN A 222 -0.78 -8.92 -0.05
C GLN A 222 0.50 -9.77 -0.20
N ASN A 223 0.50 -10.78 -1.05
CA ASN A 223 1.68 -11.61 -1.31
C ASN A 223 2.56 -11.03 -2.44
N ASP A 224 2.05 -10.04 -3.18
CA ASP A 224 2.76 -9.38 -4.28
C ASP A 224 3.44 -8.07 -3.86
N GLN A 225 3.19 -7.62 -2.63
CA GLN A 225 3.73 -6.39 -2.07
C GLN A 225 3.94 -6.56 -0.54
N HIS A 226 4.60 -5.61 0.14
CA HIS A 226 4.99 -5.79 1.53
C HIS A 226 4.31 -4.86 2.54
N GLY A 227 3.64 -3.80 2.08
CA GLY A 227 2.98 -2.83 2.98
C GLY A 227 1.48 -3.04 3.11
N GLY A 228 0.79 -1.95 3.42
CA GLY A 228 -0.65 -1.92 3.57
C GLY A 228 -1.38 -1.87 2.24
N GLN A 229 -2.60 -2.36 2.25
CA GLN A 229 -3.48 -2.37 1.09
C GLN A 229 -4.73 -1.57 1.40
N SER A 230 -5.23 -0.85 0.43
CA SER A 230 -6.38 0.00 0.61
C SER A 230 -7.39 -0.15 -0.51
N ILE A 231 -8.65 -0.04 -0.16
CA ILE A 231 -9.74 0.19 -1.11
C ILE A 231 -10.14 1.67 -0.97
N PRO A 232 -9.92 2.51 -2.00
CA PRO A 232 -10.07 3.97 -1.86
C PRO A 232 -11.51 4.49 -1.88
N ALA A 233 -12.48 3.65 -2.32
CA ALA A 233 -13.89 4.02 -2.46
C ALA A 233 -14.79 2.79 -2.26
N PHE A 234 -14.75 2.23 -1.05
CA PHE A 234 -15.38 0.95 -0.73
C PHE A 234 -16.90 0.96 -0.94
N ASP A 235 -17.58 2.02 -0.55
CA ASP A 235 -19.01 2.23 -0.73
C ASP A 235 -19.40 2.26 -2.21
N TYR A 236 -18.72 3.05 -3.04
CA TYR A 236 -18.96 3.11 -4.49
C TYR A 236 -18.72 1.76 -5.17
N TYR A 237 -17.67 1.06 -4.79
CA TYR A 237 -17.33 -0.22 -5.43
C TYR A 237 -18.29 -1.35 -5.07
N LEU A 238 -18.90 -1.31 -3.90
CA LEU A 238 -19.83 -2.35 -3.46
C LEU A 238 -21.31 -2.02 -3.74
N ALA A 239 -21.64 -0.75 -3.99
CA ALA A 239 -22.99 -0.30 -4.33
C ALA A 239 -23.66 -1.12 -5.46
N PRO A 240 -22.97 -1.46 -6.57
CA PRO A 240 -23.55 -2.32 -7.61
C PRO A 240 -23.94 -3.71 -7.09
N GLY A 241 -23.23 -4.23 -6.09
CA GLY A 241 -23.54 -5.51 -5.44
C GLY A 241 -24.87 -5.45 -4.66
N VAL A 242 -25.15 -4.33 -3.98
CA VAL A 242 -26.43 -4.08 -3.30
C VAL A 242 -27.57 -4.06 -4.32
N LEU A 243 -27.42 -3.31 -5.42
CA LEU A 243 -28.41 -3.23 -6.48
C LEU A 243 -28.70 -4.61 -7.11
N LYS A 244 -27.66 -5.37 -7.44
CA LYS A 244 -27.82 -6.74 -7.99
C LYS A 244 -28.55 -7.65 -7.00
N THR A 245 -28.24 -7.53 -5.71
CA THR A 245 -28.90 -8.28 -4.65
C THR A 245 -30.37 -7.90 -4.53
N PHE A 246 -30.69 -6.60 -4.55
CA PHE A 246 -32.06 -6.11 -4.48
C PHE A 246 -32.90 -6.64 -5.66
N LYS A 247 -32.40 -6.53 -6.89
CA LYS A 247 -33.07 -7.08 -8.08
C LYS A 247 -33.37 -8.57 -7.94
N LYS A 248 -32.41 -9.34 -7.44
CA LYS A 248 -32.58 -10.78 -7.20
C LYS A 248 -33.65 -11.04 -6.12
N MET A 249 -33.61 -10.30 -5.00
CA MET A 249 -34.61 -10.43 -3.95
C MET A 249 -36.00 -10.02 -4.42
N LEU A 250 -36.09 -8.92 -5.19
CA LEU A 250 -37.34 -8.42 -5.74
C LEU A 250 -37.99 -9.43 -6.71
N LYS A 251 -37.19 -9.99 -7.62
CA LYS A 251 -37.64 -11.05 -8.52
C LYS A 251 -38.20 -12.26 -7.75
N THR A 252 -37.46 -12.75 -6.78
CA THR A 252 -37.86 -13.91 -5.97
C THR A 252 -39.12 -13.59 -5.15
N THR A 253 -39.15 -12.43 -4.49
CA THR A 253 -40.26 -12.07 -3.61
C THR A 253 -41.56 -11.83 -4.39
N ILE A 254 -41.52 -11.20 -5.58
CA ILE A 254 -42.67 -11.04 -6.44
C ILE A 254 -43.20 -12.40 -6.90
N LYS A 255 -42.30 -13.32 -7.30
CA LYS A 255 -42.68 -14.66 -7.71
C LYS A 255 -43.33 -15.42 -6.54
N ASP A 256 -42.74 -15.38 -5.33
CA ASP A 256 -43.30 -16.03 -4.15
C ASP A 256 -44.75 -15.53 -3.86
N TYR A 257 -44.99 -14.21 -3.98
CA TYR A 257 -46.33 -13.65 -3.76
C TYR A 257 -47.32 -14.01 -4.87
N ILE A 258 -46.89 -14.07 -6.13
CA ILE A 258 -47.73 -14.52 -7.26
C ILE A 258 -48.12 -15.98 -7.07
N ASP A 259 -47.21 -16.83 -6.66
CA ASP A 259 -47.46 -18.24 -6.38
C ASP A 259 -48.41 -18.42 -5.17
N LEU A 260 -48.23 -17.64 -4.11
CA LEU A 260 -49.06 -17.69 -2.90
C LEU A 260 -50.49 -17.22 -3.13
N GLU A 261 -50.70 -16.21 -3.98
CA GLU A 261 -52.03 -15.65 -4.30
C GLU A 261 -52.68 -16.32 -5.53
N ASP A 262 -52.08 -17.39 -6.08
CA ASP A 262 -52.52 -18.14 -7.27
C ASP A 262 -52.77 -17.25 -8.50
N LEU A 263 -51.86 -16.31 -8.74
CA LEU A 263 -51.96 -15.31 -9.82
C LEU A 263 -51.19 -15.68 -11.08
N ASN A 264 -50.65 -16.89 -11.18
CA ASN A 264 -49.76 -17.30 -12.27
C ASN A 264 -50.44 -17.20 -13.65
N ASP A 265 -51.75 -17.49 -13.74
CA ASP A 265 -52.51 -17.40 -15.00
C ASP A 265 -52.82 -15.96 -15.42
N PHE A 266 -52.69 -15.00 -14.50
CA PHE A 266 -53.06 -13.59 -14.72
C PHE A 266 -51.88 -12.67 -14.87
N VAL A 267 -50.67 -13.09 -14.45
CA VAL A 267 -49.47 -12.23 -14.37
C VAL A 267 -48.36 -12.79 -15.22
N ASN A 268 -47.87 -12.00 -16.16
CA ASN A 268 -46.72 -12.36 -16.99
C ASN A 268 -45.44 -12.07 -16.21
N VAL A 269 -44.96 -13.05 -15.44
CA VAL A 269 -43.74 -12.98 -14.63
C VAL A 269 -42.52 -12.60 -15.47
N ALA A 270 -42.37 -13.14 -16.69
CA ALA A 270 -41.23 -12.84 -17.56
C ALA A 270 -41.20 -11.37 -18.00
N SER A 271 -42.35 -10.71 -18.13
CA SER A 271 -42.42 -9.28 -18.41
C SER A 271 -41.98 -8.45 -17.21
N ILE A 272 -42.40 -8.82 -15.98
CA ILE A 272 -41.97 -8.15 -14.76
C ILE A 272 -40.46 -8.30 -14.59
N GLU A 273 -39.87 -9.46 -14.83
CA GLU A 273 -38.45 -9.71 -14.75
C GLU A 273 -37.63 -8.81 -15.70
N LYS A 274 -38.15 -8.55 -16.92
CA LYS A 274 -37.50 -7.61 -17.85
C LYS A 274 -37.51 -6.18 -17.32
N GLU A 275 -38.58 -5.76 -16.64
CA GLU A 275 -38.63 -4.43 -16.03
C GLU A 275 -37.71 -4.35 -14.79
N ILE A 276 -37.64 -5.38 -13.93
CA ILE A 276 -36.72 -5.46 -12.83
C ILE A 276 -35.26 -5.34 -13.31
N ALA A 277 -34.92 -5.94 -14.44
CA ALA A 277 -33.57 -5.84 -14.99
C ALA A 277 -33.15 -4.39 -15.31
N LYS A 278 -34.09 -3.52 -15.66
CA LYS A 278 -33.86 -2.10 -16.00
C LYS A 278 -33.71 -1.18 -14.77
N ILE A 279 -34.09 -1.64 -13.59
CA ILE A 279 -33.94 -0.85 -12.35
C ILE A 279 -32.48 -0.47 -12.17
N ASN A 280 -32.21 0.79 -11.86
CA ASN A 280 -30.87 1.33 -11.67
C ASN A 280 -30.59 1.86 -10.26
N THR A 281 -31.58 1.79 -9.37
CA THR A 281 -31.47 2.12 -7.94
C THR A 281 -32.43 1.29 -7.12
N ILE A 282 -32.15 1.13 -5.82
CA ILE A 282 -33.06 0.50 -4.88
C ILE A 282 -34.18 1.44 -4.41
N ASP A 283 -34.10 2.73 -4.73
CA ASP A 283 -35.13 3.75 -4.40
C ASP A 283 -36.26 3.73 -5.40
N ILE A 284 -36.97 2.63 -5.46
CA ILE A 284 -38.19 2.50 -6.27
C ILE A 284 -39.42 2.45 -5.39
N THR A 285 -40.51 2.99 -5.91
CA THR A 285 -41.86 2.89 -5.36
C THR A 285 -42.73 2.04 -6.26
N VAL A 286 -43.96 1.77 -5.85
CA VAL A 286 -44.94 1.07 -6.68
C VAL A 286 -45.18 1.75 -8.01
N ASP A 287 -45.04 3.08 -8.06
CA ASP A 287 -45.24 3.87 -9.31
C ASP A 287 -44.29 3.43 -10.44
N TYR A 288 -43.14 2.83 -10.08
CA TYR A 288 -42.25 2.25 -11.11
C TYR A 288 -42.97 1.20 -11.94
N PHE A 289 -43.70 0.31 -11.29
CA PHE A 289 -44.43 -0.77 -11.95
C PHE A 289 -45.75 -0.29 -12.60
N GLU A 290 -46.43 0.71 -12.05
CA GLU A 290 -47.65 1.29 -12.61
C GLU A 290 -47.43 1.91 -13.99
N LYS A 291 -46.20 2.32 -14.31
CA LYS A 291 -45.86 2.80 -15.68
C LYS A 291 -45.98 1.72 -16.75
N PHE A 292 -45.86 0.46 -16.37
CA PHE A 292 -45.81 -0.67 -17.33
C PHE A 292 -47.03 -1.60 -17.23
N TYR A 293 -47.73 -1.58 -16.11
CA TYR A 293 -48.84 -2.47 -15.86
C TYR A 293 -50.07 -1.70 -15.37
N LYS A 294 -51.26 -2.02 -15.95
CA LYS A 294 -52.54 -1.63 -15.32
C LYS A 294 -52.66 -2.42 -14.01
N THR A 295 -52.43 -1.77 -12.90
CA THR A 295 -52.44 -2.41 -11.61
C THR A 295 -53.80 -2.35 -10.97
N SER A 296 -54.35 -3.52 -10.58
CA SER A 296 -55.45 -3.60 -9.66
C SER A 296 -54.94 -3.26 -8.23
N ASP A 297 -55.82 -2.95 -7.28
CA ASP A 297 -55.42 -2.69 -5.89
C ASP A 297 -54.65 -3.86 -5.29
N LEU A 298 -54.97 -5.09 -5.68
CA LEU A 298 -54.21 -6.29 -5.27
C LEU A 298 -52.77 -6.25 -5.80
N MET A 299 -52.60 -5.93 -7.08
CA MET A 299 -51.25 -5.86 -7.67
C MET A 299 -50.42 -4.72 -7.11
N LYS A 300 -51.01 -3.55 -6.82
CA LYS A 300 -50.31 -2.46 -6.13
C LYS A 300 -49.79 -2.92 -4.78
N ARG A 301 -50.64 -3.53 -4.00
CA ARG A 301 -50.27 -4.06 -2.67
C ARG A 301 -49.20 -5.13 -2.73
N LEU A 302 -49.24 -6.01 -3.76
CA LEU A 302 -48.23 -7.02 -4.01
C LEU A 302 -46.88 -6.37 -4.31
N PHE A 303 -46.81 -5.37 -5.20
CA PHE A 303 -45.57 -4.67 -5.50
C PHE A 303 -45.03 -3.89 -4.32
N GLU A 304 -45.85 -3.16 -3.58
CA GLU A 304 -45.45 -2.45 -2.34
C GLU A 304 -44.81 -3.40 -1.32
N MET A 305 -45.51 -4.52 -1.03
CA MET A 305 -45.01 -5.52 -0.10
C MET A 305 -43.72 -6.18 -0.60
N SER A 306 -43.64 -6.45 -1.92
CA SER A 306 -42.44 -7.05 -2.53
C SER A 306 -41.24 -6.12 -2.45
N ILE A 307 -41.40 -4.83 -2.76
CA ILE A 307 -40.34 -3.82 -2.65
C ILE A 307 -39.86 -3.74 -1.20
N LYS A 308 -40.78 -3.52 -0.26
CA LYS A 308 -40.46 -3.43 1.18
C LYS A 308 -39.70 -4.66 1.69
N LYS A 309 -40.23 -5.85 1.37
CA LYS A 309 -39.61 -7.12 1.82
C LYS A 309 -38.24 -7.35 1.17
N SER A 310 -38.09 -6.95 -0.09
CA SER A 310 -36.83 -7.07 -0.79
C SER A 310 -35.75 -6.12 -0.26
N LEU A 311 -36.13 -4.89 0.13
CA LEU A 311 -35.22 -3.96 0.83
C LEU A 311 -34.77 -4.53 2.18
N GLU A 312 -35.69 -5.06 3.01
CA GLU A 312 -35.35 -5.70 4.27
C GLU A 312 -34.37 -6.89 4.09
N LYS A 313 -34.65 -7.76 3.10
CA LYS A 313 -33.79 -8.90 2.77
C LYS A 313 -32.41 -8.43 2.27
N THR A 314 -32.35 -7.37 1.46
CA THR A 314 -31.11 -6.81 0.92
C THR A 314 -30.28 -6.18 2.02
N ASP A 315 -30.89 -5.38 2.90
CA ASP A 315 -30.20 -4.76 4.04
C ASP A 315 -29.59 -5.83 4.97
N LYS A 316 -30.35 -6.87 5.30
CA LYS A 316 -29.84 -8.01 6.10
C LYS A 316 -28.67 -8.73 5.42
N ARG A 317 -28.77 -9.00 4.10
CA ARG A 317 -27.67 -9.64 3.35
C ARG A 317 -26.44 -8.74 3.26
N THR A 318 -26.63 -7.42 3.13
CA THR A 318 -25.55 -6.46 3.16
C THR A 318 -24.84 -6.45 4.49
N TYR A 319 -25.58 -6.47 5.61
CA TYR A 319 -25.00 -6.61 6.93
C TYR A 319 -24.17 -7.89 7.07
N GLN A 320 -24.71 -9.04 6.68
CA GLN A 320 -24.01 -10.32 6.73
C GLN A 320 -22.72 -10.32 5.85
N ALA A 321 -22.80 -9.67 4.69
CA ALA A 321 -21.62 -9.53 3.82
C ALA A 321 -20.52 -8.67 4.49
N MET A 322 -20.89 -7.58 5.14
CA MET A 322 -19.95 -6.71 5.86
C MET A 322 -19.36 -7.40 7.10
N GLU A 323 -20.19 -8.11 7.85
CA GLU A 323 -19.75 -8.91 9.00
C GLU A 323 -18.74 -9.97 8.56
N ALA A 324 -19.04 -10.74 7.51
CA ALA A 324 -18.13 -11.73 6.95
C ALA A 324 -16.81 -11.11 6.45
N PHE A 325 -16.85 -9.91 5.86
CA PHE A 325 -15.67 -9.17 5.43
C PHE A 325 -14.77 -8.80 6.60
N VAL A 326 -15.35 -8.25 7.67
CA VAL A 326 -14.61 -7.88 8.89
C VAL A 326 -13.98 -9.12 9.53
N HIS A 327 -14.75 -10.20 9.72
CA HIS A 327 -14.25 -11.43 10.30
C HIS A 327 -13.12 -12.05 9.45
N ASN A 328 -13.28 -12.10 8.13
CA ASN A 328 -12.29 -12.67 7.21
C ASN A 328 -10.94 -11.95 7.33
N LEU A 329 -10.93 -10.62 7.31
CA LEU A 329 -9.71 -9.81 7.36
C LEU A 329 -9.00 -9.85 8.74
N ASN A 330 -9.66 -10.35 9.78
CA ASN A 330 -9.07 -10.48 11.12
C ASN A 330 -8.69 -11.92 11.49
N THR A 331 -9.14 -12.92 10.74
CA THR A 331 -8.93 -14.34 11.09
C THR A 331 -8.15 -15.13 10.06
N MET A 332 -8.09 -14.69 8.81
CA MET A 332 -7.39 -15.40 7.74
C MET A 332 -5.93 -14.95 7.62
N HIS A 333 -5.00 -15.83 7.98
CA HIS A 333 -3.56 -15.62 7.84
C HIS A 333 -3.12 -15.76 6.38
N SER A 334 -3.42 -14.79 5.54
CA SER A 334 -3.13 -14.83 4.11
C SER A 334 -1.77 -14.26 3.72
N ARG A 335 -1.08 -13.56 4.63
CA ARG A 335 0.23 -12.97 4.39
C ARG A 335 1.33 -13.91 4.86
N ALA A 336 2.07 -14.49 3.90
CA ALA A 336 3.15 -15.45 4.16
C ALA A 336 2.74 -16.59 5.12
N GLY A 337 1.44 -16.89 5.25
CA GLY A 337 0.90 -17.91 6.14
C GLY A 337 1.00 -17.60 7.66
N ALA A 338 1.44 -16.40 8.04
CA ALA A 338 1.69 -16.04 9.43
C ALA A 338 1.04 -14.71 9.87
N GLN A 339 0.48 -13.95 8.94
CA GLN A 339 -0.09 -12.63 9.21
C GLN A 339 -1.49 -12.49 8.60
N VAL A 340 -2.36 -11.76 9.29
CA VAL A 340 -3.59 -11.24 8.68
C VAL A 340 -3.27 -10.07 7.76
N PRO A 341 -4.13 -9.78 6.75
CA PRO A 341 -3.85 -8.70 5.79
C PRO A 341 -3.81 -7.32 6.48
N PHE A 342 -2.73 -6.58 6.26
CA PHE A 342 -2.65 -5.18 6.67
C PHE A 342 -3.46 -4.33 5.68
N SER A 343 -4.72 -4.12 6.00
CA SER A 343 -5.71 -3.58 5.08
C SER A 343 -6.38 -2.31 5.60
N SER A 344 -6.83 -1.47 4.69
CA SER A 344 -7.64 -0.28 4.97
C SER A 344 -8.74 -0.11 3.93
N ILE A 345 -9.81 0.59 4.30
CA ILE A 345 -10.88 1.00 3.40
C ILE A 345 -11.23 2.46 3.63
N ASN A 346 -11.57 3.15 2.55
CA ASN A 346 -12.06 4.52 2.56
C ASN A 346 -13.50 4.53 2.04
N PHE A 347 -14.40 5.25 2.72
CA PHE A 347 -15.84 5.27 2.42
C PHE A 347 -16.52 6.50 3.02
N GLY A 348 -17.81 6.70 2.74
CA GLY A 348 -18.67 7.70 3.38
C GLY A 348 -19.19 8.79 2.44
N THR A 349 -18.72 8.85 1.21
CA THR A 349 -19.09 9.91 0.24
C THR A 349 -20.10 9.48 -0.81
N ASP A 350 -20.38 8.20 -0.98
CA ASP A 350 -21.44 7.74 -1.87
C ASP A 350 -22.82 8.07 -1.27
N THR A 351 -23.57 8.95 -1.95
CA THR A 351 -24.91 9.40 -1.54
C THR A 351 -26.03 8.56 -2.14
N SER A 352 -25.70 7.57 -3.00
CA SER A 352 -26.70 6.61 -3.47
C SER A 352 -27.24 5.76 -2.35
N SER A 353 -28.48 5.33 -2.41
CA SER A 353 -29.07 4.47 -1.38
C SER A 353 -28.32 3.14 -1.24
N GLU A 354 -27.74 2.64 -2.31
CA GLU A 354 -26.89 1.47 -2.36
C GLU A 354 -25.59 1.68 -1.58
N GLY A 355 -24.83 2.75 -1.86
CA GLY A 355 -23.59 3.07 -1.16
C GLY A 355 -23.80 3.44 0.30
N ARG A 356 -24.90 4.16 0.61
CA ARG A 356 -25.34 4.42 1.99
C ARG A 356 -25.61 3.12 2.76
N MET A 357 -26.25 2.14 2.10
CA MET A 357 -26.53 0.82 2.69
C MET A 357 -25.22 0.06 2.98
N VAL A 358 -24.23 0.11 2.10
CA VAL A 358 -22.89 -0.45 2.34
C VAL A 358 -22.25 0.21 3.55
N THR A 359 -22.15 1.53 3.54
CA THR A 359 -21.53 2.33 4.61
C THR A 359 -22.17 2.07 5.98
N LYS A 360 -23.52 2.12 6.04
CA LYS A 360 -24.28 1.84 7.27
C LYS A 360 -23.96 0.45 7.81
N ASN A 361 -24.11 -0.57 6.99
CA ASN A 361 -23.97 -1.96 7.43
C ASN A 361 -22.53 -2.33 7.77
N TYR A 362 -21.52 -1.76 7.06
CA TYR A 362 -20.14 -1.91 7.42
C TYR A 362 -19.84 -1.34 8.82
N MET A 363 -20.32 -0.12 9.10
CA MET A 363 -20.13 0.50 10.41
C MET A 363 -20.83 -0.27 11.53
N LEU A 364 -22.04 -0.79 11.29
CA LEU A 364 -22.77 -1.62 12.27
C LEU A 364 -22.06 -2.95 12.53
N ALA A 365 -21.53 -3.60 11.51
CA ALA A 365 -20.73 -4.82 11.66
C ALA A 365 -19.44 -4.57 12.45
N SER A 366 -18.76 -3.47 12.16
CA SER A 366 -17.55 -3.05 12.90
C SER A 366 -17.89 -2.69 14.37
N GLU A 367 -19.03 -2.04 14.61
CA GLU A 367 -19.51 -1.73 15.97
C GLU A 367 -19.82 -3.00 16.78
N ALA A 368 -20.41 -4.01 16.15
CA ALA A 368 -20.67 -5.31 16.79
C ALA A 368 -19.36 -5.99 17.20
N GLY A 369 -18.32 -5.90 16.39
CA GLY A 369 -17.02 -6.51 16.67
C GLY A 369 -16.93 -7.96 16.21
N LEU A 370 -15.88 -8.65 16.67
CA LEU A 370 -15.68 -10.08 16.40
C LEU A 370 -16.51 -10.95 17.36
N GLY A 371 -16.36 -12.28 17.29
CA GLY A 371 -17.22 -13.27 17.93
C GLY A 371 -17.59 -13.06 19.40
N HIS A 372 -16.67 -12.51 20.21
CA HIS A 372 -16.96 -12.12 21.61
C HIS A 372 -17.06 -10.60 21.80
N GLY A 373 -17.23 -9.86 20.72
CA GLY A 373 -17.30 -8.40 20.74
C GLY A 373 -15.95 -7.71 20.79
N GLU A 374 -14.86 -8.40 20.43
CA GLU A 374 -13.52 -7.81 20.31
C GLU A 374 -13.49 -6.76 19.22
N THR A 375 -12.65 -5.72 19.41
CA THR A 375 -12.48 -4.69 18.39
C THR A 375 -11.70 -5.24 17.19
N PRO A 376 -12.27 -5.19 15.96
CA PRO A 376 -11.53 -5.57 14.75
C PRO A 376 -10.33 -4.66 14.57
N ILE A 377 -9.16 -5.23 14.26
CA ILE A 377 -7.95 -4.46 13.93
C ILE A 377 -8.01 -4.03 12.46
N PHE A 378 -8.49 -4.91 11.59
CA PHE A 378 -8.59 -4.69 10.15
C PHE A 378 -10.03 -4.82 9.64
N PRO A 379 -10.33 -4.12 8.54
CA PRO A 379 -9.52 -3.09 7.90
C PRO A 379 -9.48 -1.80 8.73
N ILE A 380 -8.36 -1.08 8.66
CA ILE A 380 -8.30 0.30 9.17
C ILE A 380 -9.32 1.12 8.38
N SER A 381 -10.31 1.64 9.09
CA SER A 381 -11.46 2.31 8.49
C SER A 381 -11.24 3.81 8.42
N ILE A 382 -11.43 4.41 7.26
CA ILE A 382 -11.29 5.84 7.00
C ILE A 382 -12.61 6.37 6.45
N PHE A 383 -13.33 7.17 7.26
CA PHE A 383 -14.55 7.85 6.85
C PHE A 383 -14.19 9.19 6.22
N LYS A 384 -14.57 9.40 4.97
CA LYS A 384 -14.34 10.64 4.24
C LYS A 384 -15.41 11.65 4.60
N VAL A 385 -14.97 12.83 5.06
CA VAL A 385 -15.84 13.95 5.44
C VAL A 385 -15.76 15.04 4.38
N LYS A 386 -16.93 15.48 3.90
CA LYS A 386 -17.04 16.50 2.88
C LYS A 386 -18.27 17.37 3.10
N GLU A 387 -18.10 18.70 3.01
CA GLU A 387 -19.18 19.66 3.00
C GLU A 387 -20.12 19.44 1.80
N GLY A 388 -21.41 19.51 2.03
CA GLY A 388 -22.46 19.20 1.04
C GLY A 388 -22.72 17.69 0.84
N VAL A 389 -22.00 16.80 1.54
CA VAL A 389 -22.18 15.35 1.47
C VAL A 389 -22.55 14.76 2.81
N ASN A 390 -21.80 15.07 3.88
CA ASN A 390 -22.00 14.43 5.19
C ASN A 390 -21.57 15.31 6.38
N TYR A 391 -21.13 16.53 6.17
CA TYR A 391 -20.59 17.39 7.22
C TYR A 391 -21.69 18.19 7.96
N ASN A 392 -22.62 18.79 7.23
CA ASN A 392 -23.70 19.61 7.79
C ASN A 392 -24.97 18.80 8.05
N PRO A 393 -25.83 19.22 9.00
CA PRO A 393 -27.06 18.49 9.35
C PRO A 393 -28.03 18.21 8.19
N GLU A 394 -28.02 19.07 7.16
CA GLU A 394 -28.85 18.96 5.96
C GLU A 394 -28.23 18.09 4.86
N ASP A 395 -26.98 17.69 5.02
CA ASP A 395 -26.28 16.88 4.02
C ASP A 395 -26.85 15.45 3.94
N PRO A 396 -26.89 14.83 2.75
CA PRO A 396 -27.57 13.54 2.54
C PRO A 396 -27.00 12.37 3.36
N ASN A 397 -25.72 12.41 3.72
CA ASN A 397 -25.05 11.37 4.52
C ASN A 397 -24.70 11.82 5.94
N TYR A 398 -25.32 12.88 6.46
CA TYR A 398 -25.02 13.36 7.81
C TYR A 398 -25.36 12.35 8.91
N ASP A 399 -26.41 11.56 8.73
CA ASP A 399 -26.76 10.46 9.62
C ASP A 399 -25.64 9.39 9.70
N LEU A 400 -24.98 9.12 8.58
CA LEU A 400 -23.82 8.22 8.50
C LEU A 400 -22.58 8.82 9.18
N PHE A 401 -22.39 10.13 9.07
CA PHE A 401 -21.34 10.83 9.83
C PHE A 401 -21.57 10.69 11.35
N LYS A 402 -22.79 10.92 11.83
CA LYS A 402 -23.12 10.69 13.24
C LYS A 402 -22.90 9.23 13.66
N LEU A 403 -23.25 8.27 12.80
CA LEU A 403 -22.99 6.87 13.05
C LEU A 403 -21.48 6.60 13.15
N SER A 404 -20.66 7.21 12.28
CA SER A 404 -19.21 7.07 12.31
C SER A 404 -18.59 7.56 13.62
N LEU A 405 -19.09 8.67 14.16
CA LEU A 405 -18.67 9.19 15.47
C LEU A 405 -18.99 8.21 16.61
N ARG A 406 -20.21 7.65 16.61
CA ARG A 406 -20.63 6.64 17.60
C ARG A 406 -19.75 5.39 17.55
N VAL A 407 -19.50 4.87 16.34
CA VAL A 407 -18.69 3.67 16.16
C VAL A 407 -17.24 3.94 16.57
N SER A 408 -16.68 5.08 16.21
CA SER A 408 -15.32 5.46 16.60
C SER A 408 -15.17 5.64 18.10
N ALA A 409 -16.16 6.21 18.78
CA ALA A 409 -16.15 6.33 20.24
C ALA A 409 -16.07 4.96 20.95
N LYS A 410 -16.63 3.91 20.32
CA LYS A 410 -16.62 2.54 20.86
C LYS A 410 -15.41 1.72 20.43
N ARG A 411 -14.93 1.91 19.19
CA ARG A 411 -13.98 1.02 18.53
C ARG A 411 -12.65 1.67 18.15
N LEU A 412 -12.48 2.99 18.35
CA LEU A 412 -11.35 3.81 17.90
C LEU A 412 -11.25 3.94 16.36
N PHE A 413 -12.18 3.36 15.63
CA PHE A 413 -12.35 3.44 14.18
C PHE A 413 -13.83 3.71 13.84
N PRO A 414 -14.12 4.40 12.72
CA PRO A 414 -13.20 4.91 11.70
C PRO A 414 -12.41 6.15 12.14
N ASN A 415 -11.26 6.39 11.48
CA ASN A 415 -10.62 7.71 11.42
C ASN A 415 -11.33 8.56 10.38
N TRP A 416 -11.12 9.91 10.41
CA TRP A 416 -11.76 10.81 9.47
C TRP A 416 -10.74 11.46 8.52
N SER A 417 -11.11 11.53 7.23
CA SER A 417 -10.38 12.24 6.19
C SER A 417 -11.21 13.44 5.73
N PHE A 418 -10.70 14.65 5.96
CA PHE A 418 -11.39 15.88 5.57
C PHE A 418 -11.01 16.26 4.14
N LEU A 419 -11.92 16.03 3.18
CA LEU A 419 -11.66 16.26 1.76
C LEU A 419 -11.53 17.75 1.42
N ASP A 420 -12.16 18.63 2.20
CA ASP A 420 -12.12 20.08 2.02
C ASP A 420 -10.87 20.75 2.61
N SER A 421 -9.97 20.00 3.23
CA SER A 421 -8.68 20.53 3.70
C SER A 421 -7.88 21.10 2.53
N SER A 422 -7.16 22.20 2.77
CA SER A 422 -6.38 22.92 1.75
C SER A 422 -5.41 22.02 0.97
N PHE A 423 -4.89 20.99 1.59
CA PHE A 423 -3.97 20.03 0.98
C PHE A 423 -4.64 18.86 0.24
N ASN A 424 -5.97 18.64 0.41
CA ASN A 424 -6.73 17.60 -0.30
C ASN A 424 -7.54 18.19 -1.46
N LYS A 425 -8.10 19.38 -1.26
CA LYS A 425 -9.01 20.06 -2.20
C LYS A 425 -8.45 20.26 -3.61
N PRO A 426 -7.15 20.55 -3.84
CA PRO A 426 -6.64 20.84 -5.19
C PRO A 426 -6.78 19.70 -6.18
N TYR A 427 -6.90 18.47 -5.72
CA TYR A 427 -6.96 17.28 -6.59
C TYR A 427 -8.38 16.77 -6.81
N TYR A 428 -9.35 17.28 -6.05
CA TYR A 428 -10.73 16.85 -6.10
C TYR A 428 -11.47 17.42 -7.31
N LYS A 429 -12.20 16.56 -8.03
CA LYS A 429 -13.13 16.94 -9.09
C LYS A 429 -14.53 16.48 -8.72
N ALA A 430 -15.48 17.42 -8.65
CA ALA A 430 -16.87 17.10 -8.31
C ALA A 430 -17.47 16.07 -9.29
N GLY A 431 -18.15 15.06 -8.76
CA GLY A 431 -18.77 14.00 -9.54
C GLY A 431 -17.81 12.87 -9.96
N ASP A 432 -16.52 12.94 -9.63
CA ASP A 432 -15.57 11.84 -9.88
C ASP A 432 -14.93 11.38 -8.56
N PHE A 433 -15.52 10.39 -7.92
CA PHE A 433 -15.04 9.82 -6.65
C PHE A 433 -13.61 9.28 -6.73
N ARG A 434 -13.10 8.95 -7.92
CA ARG A 434 -11.74 8.46 -8.12
C ARG A 434 -10.68 9.53 -7.83
N THR A 435 -11.09 10.81 -7.86
CA THR A 435 -10.22 11.97 -7.54
C THR A 435 -10.21 12.31 -6.05
N GLU A 436 -11.04 11.65 -5.25
CA GLU A 436 -11.01 11.80 -3.80
C GLU A 436 -9.72 11.20 -3.24
N VAL A 437 -9.13 11.90 -2.28
CA VAL A 437 -7.95 11.37 -1.61
C VAL A 437 -8.26 10.04 -0.93
N GLY A 438 -7.38 9.06 -1.11
CA GLY A 438 -7.42 7.77 -0.43
C GLY A 438 -6.22 7.62 0.50
N TYR A 439 -6.47 7.05 1.66
CA TYR A 439 -5.42 6.67 2.61
C TYR A 439 -5.20 5.18 2.56
N MET A 440 -3.96 4.74 2.71
CA MET A 440 -3.56 3.34 2.68
C MET A 440 -2.65 2.98 3.85
N GLY A 441 -2.78 1.75 4.32
CA GLY A 441 -1.99 1.21 5.42
C GLY A 441 -2.04 2.09 6.67
N CYS A 442 -0.88 2.53 7.13
CA CYS A 442 -0.71 3.38 8.31
C CYS A 442 -1.06 4.86 8.06
N ARG A 443 -2.00 5.19 7.18
CA ARG A 443 -2.46 6.54 6.83
C ARG A 443 -1.59 7.27 5.80
N THR A 444 -0.83 6.54 4.99
CA THR A 444 -0.15 7.14 3.84
C THR A 444 -1.19 7.65 2.85
N ARG A 445 -1.08 8.92 2.51
CA ARG A 445 -1.99 9.62 1.62
C ARG A 445 -1.48 9.60 0.18
N VAL A 446 -2.35 9.28 -0.77
CA VAL A 446 -2.07 9.53 -2.19
C VAL A 446 -2.31 11.00 -2.48
N ILE A 447 -1.30 11.67 -3.02
CA ILE A 447 -1.35 13.08 -3.43
C ILE A 447 -1.16 13.22 -4.94
N GLY A 448 -1.08 14.46 -5.45
CA GLY A 448 -1.02 14.77 -6.87
C GLY A 448 -0.10 13.89 -7.71
N ASN A 449 -0.48 13.68 -8.94
CA ASN A 449 0.32 12.98 -9.93
C ASN A 449 1.18 14.00 -10.68
N VAL A 450 2.48 14.03 -10.38
CA VAL A 450 3.44 14.97 -11.01
C VAL A 450 3.93 14.48 -12.37
N VAL A 451 3.82 13.17 -12.64
CA VAL A 451 4.24 12.56 -13.91
C VAL A 451 3.16 12.75 -14.98
N ASP A 452 1.90 12.63 -14.60
CA ASP A 452 0.73 12.82 -15.47
C ASP A 452 -0.29 13.71 -14.76
N PRO A 453 -0.11 15.03 -14.79
CA PRO A 453 -0.95 15.99 -14.04
C PRO A 453 -2.42 15.97 -14.45
N ASP A 454 -2.74 15.51 -15.66
CA ASP A 454 -4.11 15.40 -16.15
C ASP A 454 -4.85 14.20 -15.55
N LYS A 455 -4.12 13.24 -15.00
CA LYS A 455 -4.66 12.00 -14.42
C LYS A 455 -4.55 12.02 -12.89
N GLN A 456 -5.39 12.79 -12.25
CA GLN A 456 -5.46 12.92 -10.78
C GLN A 456 -6.45 11.90 -10.20
N ILE A 457 -6.12 10.60 -10.26
CA ILE A 457 -6.95 9.54 -9.67
C ILE A 457 -6.19 8.78 -8.58
N THR A 458 -6.91 8.31 -7.56
CA THR A 458 -6.38 7.54 -6.44
C THR A 458 -6.29 6.03 -6.72
N PRO A 459 -7.30 5.38 -7.37
CA PRO A 459 -7.26 3.95 -7.63
C PRO A 459 -6.04 3.53 -8.47
N GLY A 460 -5.45 2.40 -8.13
CA GLY A 460 -4.32 1.81 -8.85
C GLY A 460 -2.97 2.47 -8.57
N ARG A 461 -2.90 3.39 -7.61
CA ARG A 461 -1.65 4.03 -7.17
C ARG A 461 -1.11 3.38 -5.92
N GLY A 462 0.19 3.55 -5.70
CA GLY A 462 0.88 2.99 -4.54
C GLY A 462 2.19 3.70 -4.23
N ASN A 463 2.87 3.23 -3.20
CA ASN A 463 4.20 3.67 -2.81
C ASN A 463 5.24 2.60 -3.20
N LEU A 464 6.43 3.04 -3.60
CA LEU A 464 7.58 2.14 -3.80
C LEU A 464 8.30 1.91 -2.47
N SER A 465 8.62 2.98 -1.77
CA SER A 465 9.25 2.98 -0.45
C SER A 465 9.01 4.32 0.22
N PHE A 466 9.35 4.45 1.50
CA PHE A 466 9.39 5.75 2.17
C PHE A 466 10.36 5.76 3.34
N THR A 467 10.85 6.96 3.63
CA THR A 467 11.80 7.22 4.71
C THR A 467 11.25 8.32 5.59
N SER A 468 11.35 8.14 6.90
CA SER A 468 10.97 9.15 7.89
C SER A 468 12.21 9.85 8.45
N ILE A 469 12.12 11.15 8.67
CA ILE A 469 13.17 11.94 9.33
C ILE A 469 12.79 12.13 10.80
N ASN A 470 13.76 11.98 11.69
CA ASN A 470 13.58 12.15 13.13
C ASN A 470 13.60 13.65 13.54
N LEU A 471 12.52 14.37 13.21
CA LEU A 471 12.38 15.79 13.56
C LEU A 471 12.52 16.07 15.07
N PRO A 472 11.98 15.26 16.00
CA PRO A 472 12.21 15.47 17.44
C PRO A 472 13.69 15.49 17.81
N ARG A 473 14.50 14.59 17.24
CA ARG A 473 15.96 14.55 17.49
C ARG A 473 16.66 15.83 17.03
N ILE A 474 16.37 16.28 15.81
CA ILE A 474 16.91 17.53 15.27
C ILE A 474 16.45 18.69 16.13
N GLY A 475 15.16 18.75 16.50
CA GLY A 475 14.63 19.79 17.36
C GLY A 475 15.28 19.85 18.74
N ILE A 476 15.60 18.72 19.36
CA ILE A 476 16.34 18.66 20.64
C ILE A 476 17.78 19.14 20.46
N LYS A 477 18.46 18.69 19.40
CA LYS A 477 19.85 19.04 19.10
C LYS A 477 20.04 20.55 18.92
N HIS A 478 19.09 21.20 18.24
CA HIS A 478 19.12 22.64 17.96
C HIS A 478 18.35 23.48 18.99
N GLY A 479 17.97 22.90 20.14
CA GLY A 479 17.30 23.63 21.23
C GLY A 479 15.92 24.16 20.92
N ILE A 480 15.23 23.60 19.92
CA ILE A 480 13.85 23.99 19.53
C ILE A 480 12.85 23.39 20.53
N VAL A 481 13.09 22.17 21.01
CA VAL A 481 12.26 21.45 21.98
C VAL A 481 13.11 20.92 23.14
N GLY A 482 12.47 20.63 24.27
CA GLY A 482 13.14 20.11 25.48
C GLY A 482 13.24 21.15 26.59
N LYS A 483 13.91 20.78 27.69
CA LYS A 483 13.99 21.61 28.91
C LYS A 483 14.67 22.98 28.74
N ASN A 484 15.47 23.17 27.69
CA ASN A 484 16.24 24.39 27.41
C ASN A 484 15.78 25.06 26.10
N ALA A 485 14.58 24.73 25.62
CA ALA A 485 14.11 25.13 24.29
C ALA A 485 14.01 26.65 24.07
N LEU A 486 13.75 27.43 25.11
CA LEU A 486 13.45 28.85 24.97
C LEU A 486 14.69 29.77 24.91
N ASP A 487 15.84 29.35 25.42
CA ASP A 487 17.00 30.23 25.58
C ASP A 487 18.07 30.11 24.49
N LYS A 488 18.05 29.05 23.67
CA LYS A 488 19.11 28.72 22.70
C LYS A 488 18.59 28.08 21.41
N ALA A 489 17.38 28.44 20.92
CA ALA A 489 16.86 27.88 19.71
C ALA A 489 17.67 28.31 18.47
N ASP A 490 18.36 27.37 17.83
CA ASP A 490 19.05 27.56 16.56
C ASP A 490 18.17 27.08 15.39
N MET A 491 17.24 27.91 14.96
CA MET A 491 16.37 27.62 13.83
C MET A 491 17.13 27.46 12.51
N LYS A 492 18.23 28.18 12.33
CA LYS A 492 19.05 28.08 11.12
C LYS A 492 19.70 26.71 11.01
N GLY A 493 20.40 26.30 12.06
CA GLY A 493 21.03 24.97 12.12
C GLY A 493 20.02 23.83 12.01
N PHE A 494 18.79 24.00 12.56
CA PHE A 494 17.72 23.02 12.41
C PHE A 494 17.34 22.81 10.94
N TYR A 495 17.15 23.90 10.17
CA TYR A 495 16.79 23.79 8.76
C TYR A 495 17.97 23.30 7.91
N GLU A 496 19.20 23.71 8.19
CA GLU A 496 20.40 23.22 7.50
C GLU A 496 20.54 21.68 7.66
N GLU A 497 20.36 21.15 8.88
CA GLU A 497 20.42 19.71 9.12
C GLU A 497 19.23 18.97 8.51
N LEU A 498 18.03 19.57 8.50
CA LEU A 498 16.87 19.00 7.85
C LEU A 498 17.09 18.89 6.33
N ASP A 499 17.62 19.94 5.69
CA ASP A 499 17.92 19.96 4.26
C ASP A 499 19.02 18.93 3.89
N GLU A 500 20.00 18.71 4.76
CA GLU A 500 21.03 17.68 4.56
C GLU A 500 20.45 16.26 4.61
N LEU A 501 19.43 16.03 5.45
CA LEU A 501 18.79 14.72 5.60
C LEU A 501 17.76 14.43 4.50
N MET A 502 17.22 15.45 3.84
CA MET A 502 16.30 15.31 2.70
C MET A 502 17.01 15.02 1.40
#